data_b41af4ff0b7d70ae8145934dc9cf81ae
#
_entry.id   b41af4ff0b7d70ae8145934dc9cf81ae
#
_cell.length_a   1.000
_cell.length_b   1.000
_cell.length_c   1.000
_cell.angle_alpha   90.00
_cell.angle_beta   90.00
_cell.angle_gamma   90.00
#
_symmetry.space_group_name_H-M   'P 1'
#
loop_
_entity.id
_entity.type
_entity.pdbx_description
1 polymer ?
#
loop_
_entity_poly.entity_id
_entity_poly.type
_entity_poly.pdbx_seq_one_letter_code
_entity_poly.pdbx_strand_id
1 'polypeptide(L)'
;MLVQLSIHNIVLIERLDIHFTEGLSVLTGETGTGKSILLDSLSLALGGRGDSSLVRHGMTQGQVTAVFNVPVSHPVRRLICENGFDCEGDIILRRVQSSDGRSRGFLNDQVISITLMRDIGRMLVEIHGQHDDRAFVDISTHRQLLDAFGGLESEVENLRECYRIWHTLKERVQQQHVKVESAVREVDYLRASVEELDKFDFKVDEEDALSLRRADMLKLEKIATDIREADDLLGGSKSPIPVLANLVRRLERKIPEAQDLIIPIVKSIDDALRALTTAQDCIEAAMQALDFDTNELERIEERLFALRGFSRKYHVSGDELAQLCDKMCAELADFDSAQATLVHLETEAQKAQKEYDILAQALSIKRQEVARRLSSSVMDELPALKLEKAEFIVEIQSDAEKYSPDGIDRVEYWVRTNPGTRAGPILSVASGGELSRFLLALKVVLADRGSAPTLIFDEIDTGVGGAVAAAIGQRLLRLSKNIQVFAVTHAPQVASKAHNHFLISKVESGDTGCFVTSVNKIETHERAEEIARMLAGEQVTEEARAAAQKLLAQT
;
A
#
# COMPACT_ATOMS: atom_id res chain seq x y z
N MET A 1 -7.65 -25.28 23.08
CA MET A 1 -8.16 -26.62 22.66
C MET A 1 -9.66 -26.57 22.43
N LEU A 2 -10.19 -27.46 21.60
CA LEU A 2 -11.64 -27.69 21.44
C LEU A 2 -12.14 -28.47 22.68
N VAL A 3 -13.10 -27.89 23.40
CA VAL A 3 -13.65 -28.49 24.64
C VAL A 3 -14.96 -29.21 24.36
N GLN A 4 -15.82 -28.61 23.52
CA GLN A 4 -17.14 -29.16 23.23
C GLN A 4 -17.53 -28.93 21.78
N LEU A 5 -18.20 -29.91 21.19
CA LEU A 5 -18.86 -29.76 19.89
C LEU A 5 -20.33 -30.22 20.03
N SER A 6 -21.26 -29.33 19.77
CA SER A 6 -22.69 -29.58 19.78
C SER A 6 -23.26 -29.42 18.38
N ILE A 7 -23.95 -30.46 17.91
CA ILE A 7 -24.51 -30.53 16.56
C ILE A 7 -26.03 -30.79 16.66
N HIS A 8 -26.84 -29.97 15.96
CA HIS A 8 -28.28 -30.13 15.92
C HIS A 8 -28.77 -30.07 14.47
N ASN A 9 -29.57 -31.08 14.07
CA ASN A 9 -30.23 -31.16 12.77
C ASN A 9 -29.29 -31.02 11.55
N ILE A 10 -28.14 -31.70 11.60
CA ILE A 10 -27.18 -31.74 10.49
C ILE A 10 -27.14 -33.14 9.89
N VAL A 11 -27.50 -33.27 8.63
CA VAL A 11 -27.55 -34.53 7.85
C VAL A 11 -28.19 -35.70 8.64
N LEU A 12 -27.42 -36.66 9.09
CA LEU A 12 -27.87 -37.79 9.87
C LEU A 12 -27.86 -37.56 11.39
N ILE A 13 -27.35 -36.42 11.84
CA ILE A 13 -27.26 -36.07 13.26
C ILE A 13 -28.47 -35.25 13.65
N GLU A 14 -29.32 -35.76 14.53
CA GLU A 14 -30.43 -35.01 15.11
C GLU A 14 -29.93 -34.13 16.25
N ARG A 15 -29.27 -34.73 17.24
CA ARG A 15 -28.65 -34.08 18.35
C ARG A 15 -27.43 -34.85 18.81
N LEU A 16 -26.30 -34.14 18.94
CA LEU A 16 -25.05 -34.72 19.38
C LEU A 16 -24.27 -33.69 20.22
N ASP A 17 -23.90 -34.06 21.42
CA ASP A 17 -23.08 -33.24 22.31
C ASP A 17 -21.85 -34.07 22.69
N ILE A 18 -20.64 -33.61 22.30
CA ILE A 18 -19.37 -34.32 22.56
C ILE A 18 -18.48 -33.40 23.38
N HIS A 19 -17.92 -33.95 24.46
CA HIS A 19 -16.89 -33.30 25.25
C HIS A 19 -15.52 -33.93 24.94
N PHE A 20 -14.55 -33.06 24.70
CA PHE A 20 -13.20 -33.46 24.37
C PHE A 20 -12.23 -33.09 25.49
N THR A 21 -11.15 -33.86 25.59
CA THR A 21 -10.06 -33.63 26.53
C THR A 21 -8.74 -33.45 25.76
N GLU A 22 -7.69 -33.09 26.46
CA GLU A 22 -6.33 -33.00 25.93
C GLU A 22 -5.82 -34.35 25.42
N GLY A 23 -4.75 -34.30 24.61
CA GLY A 23 -4.08 -35.48 24.10
C GLY A 23 -4.60 -35.94 22.74
N LEU A 24 -4.32 -37.23 22.42
CA LEU A 24 -4.75 -37.84 21.16
C LEU A 24 -6.15 -38.45 21.31
N SER A 25 -7.09 -37.94 20.56
CA SER A 25 -8.45 -38.47 20.42
C SER A 25 -8.62 -39.12 19.06
N VAL A 26 -9.12 -40.35 19.02
CA VAL A 26 -9.37 -41.07 17.77
C VAL A 26 -10.85 -41.30 17.57
N LEU A 27 -11.28 -41.13 16.31
CA LEU A 27 -12.64 -41.39 15.84
C LEU A 27 -12.62 -42.62 14.92
N THR A 28 -13.29 -43.69 15.32
CA THR A 28 -13.45 -44.91 14.51
C THR A 28 -14.92 -45.15 14.20
N GLY A 29 -15.19 -46.03 13.26
CA GLY A 29 -16.53 -46.42 12.82
C GLY A 29 -16.50 -46.92 11.39
N GLU A 30 -17.56 -47.53 10.94
CA GLU A 30 -17.68 -48.02 9.55
C GLU A 30 -17.72 -46.90 8.54
N THR A 31 -17.34 -47.19 7.29
CA THR A 31 -17.46 -46.24 6.18
C THR A 31 -18.93 -45.81 5.99
N GLY A 32 -19.16 -44.51 5.88
CA GLY A 32 -20.52 -43.95 5.73
C GLY A 32 -21.31 -43.79 7.05
N THR A 33 -20.72 -44.03 8.24
CA THR A 33 -21.38 -43.84 9.54
C THR A 33 -21.51 -42.41 10.01
N GLY A 34 -20.88 -41.45 9.34
CA GLY A 34 -20.97 -40.06 9.73
C GLY A 34 -19.65 -39.42 10.19
N LYS A 35 -18.49 -40.08 10.01
CA LYS A 35 -17.16 -39.51 10.33
C LYS A 35 -16.95 -38.20 9.61
N SER A 36 -17.17 -38.18 8.30
CA SER A 36 -17.07 -36.95 7.48
C SER A 36 -18.11 -35.90 7.90
N ILE A 37 -19.34 -36.29 8.27
CA ILE A 37 -20.39 -35.37 8.73
C ILE A 37 -19.94 -34.59 9.99
N LEU A 38 -19.21 -35.24 10.88
CA LEU A 38 -18.68 -34.61 12.10
C LEU A 38 -17.62 -33.57 11.77
N LEU A 39 -16.71 -33.88 10.82
CA LEU A 39 -15.70 -32.94 10.33
C LEU A 39 -16.31 -31.81 9.54
N ASP A 40 -17.29 -32.08 8.67
CA ASP A 40 -18.04 -31.06 7.91
C ASP A 40 -18.78 -30.11 8.87
N SER A 41 -19.37 -30.66 9.94
CA SER A 41 -20.04 -29.87 10.97
C SER A 41 -19.05 -28.94 11.68
N LEU A 42 -17.90 -29.48 12.09
CA LEU A 42 -16.86 -28.63 12.71
C LEU A 42 -16.33 -27.59 11.74
N SER A 43 -16.05 -27.95 10.49
CA SER A 43 -15.65 -27.01 9.44
C SER A 43 -16.70 -25.91 9.24
N LEU A 44 -17.98 -26.24 9.27
CA LEU A 44 -19.07 -25.27 9.21
C LEU A 44 -19.02 -24.29 10.38
N ALA A 45 -18.79 -24.75 11.61
CA ALA A 45 -18.64 -23.91 12.80
C ALA A 45 -17.41 -23.01 12.73
N LEU A 46 -16.34 -23.44 12.05
CA LEU A 46 -15.11 -22.68 11.81
C LEU A 46 -15.19 -21.69 10.62
N GLY A 47 -16.37 -21.47 10.05
CA GLY A 47 -16.56 -20.54 8.93
C GLY A 47 -16.35 -21.14 7.54
N GLY A 48 -16.35 -22.49 7.45
CA GLY A 48 -16.37 -23.20 6.18
C GLY A 48 -17.60 -22.91 5.33
N ARG A 49 -17.58 -23.38 4.07
CA ARG A 49 -18.69 -23.17 3.14
C ARG A 49 -19.96 -23.87 3.64
N GLY A 50 -21.03 -23.10 3.84
CA GLY A 50 -22.35 -23.65 4.15
C GLY A 50 -23.04 -24.15 2.89
N ASP A 51 -23.80 -25.24 3.04
CA ASP A 51 -24.68 -25.79 1.99
C ASP A 51 -26.02 -26.16 2.61
N SER A 52 -27.12 -25.93 1.87
CA SER A 52 -28.47 -26.31 2.27
C SER A 52 -28.64 -27.82 2.47
N SER A 53 -27.84 -28.62 1.76
CA SER A 53 -27.84 -30.09 1.88
C SER A 53 -27.31 -30.59 3.24
N LEU A 54 -26.60 -29.74 4.00
CA LEU A 54 -26.16 -30.06 5.36
C LEU A 54 -27.32 -30.04 6.36
N VAL A 55 -28.44 -29.38 6.06
CA VAL A 55 -29.60 -29.37 6.95
C VAL A 55 -30.31 -30.72 6.86
N ARG A 56 -30.65 -31.32 8.02
CA ARG A 56 -31.38 -32.61 8.09
C ARG A 56 -32.67 -32.50 7.32
N HIS A 57 -32.99 -33.53 6.54
CA HIS A 57 -34.20 -33.58 5.75
C HIS A 57 -35.45 -33.41 6.64
N GLY A 58 -36.36 -32.53 6.23
CA GLY A 58 -37.56 -32.18 6.98
C GLY A 58 -37.39 -31.09 8.04
N MET A 59 -36.18 -30.61 8.27
CA MET A 59 -35.89 -29.52 9.22
C MET A 59 -35.68 -28.20 8.48
N THR A 60 -36.04 -27.07 9.12
CA THR A 60 -35.90 -25.72 8.55
C THR A 60 -34.50 -25.18 8.74
N GLN A 61 -33.76 -25.65 9.77
CA GLN A 61 -32.43 -25.21 10.07
C GLN A 61 -31.62 -26.28 10.81
N GLY A 62 -30.30 -26.23 10.63
CA GLY A 62 -29.32 -26.97 11.40
C GLY A 62 -28.37 -26.03 12.12
N GLN A 63 -27.77 -26.45 13.22
CA GLN A 63 -26.88 -25.65 14.03
C GLN A 63 -25.66 -26.47 14.47
N VAL A 64 -24.50 -25.83 14.46
CA VAL A 64 -23.27 -26.36 15.05
C VAL A 64 -22.67 -25.35 16.00
N THR A 65 -22.28 -25.76 17.17
CA THR A 65 -21.60 -24.96 18.19
C THR A 65 -20.30 -25.63 18.59
N ALA A 66 -19.19 -24.90 18.49
CA ALA A 66 -17.88 -25.36 18.94
C ALA A 66 -17.36 -24.42 20.05
N VAL A 67 -16.95 -24.98 21.16
CA VAL A 67 -16.44 -24.27 22.34
C VAL A 67 -14.94 -24.52 22.46
N PHE A 68 -14.18 -23.41 22.51
CA PHE A 68 -12.72 -23.47 22.63
C PHE A 68 -12.23 -22.80 23.90
N ASN A 69 -11.33 -23.48 24.60
CA ASN A 69 -10.56 -22.92 25.69
C ASN A 69 -9.12 -22.67 25.22
N VAL A 70 -8.68 -21.42 25.23
CA VAL A 70 -7.32 -21.01 24.81
C VAL A 70 -6.71 -20.05 25.83
N PRO A 71 -5.37 -20.07 26.00
CA PRO A 71 -4.68 -19.14 26.90
C PRO A 71 -4.97 -17.66 26.58
N VAL A 72 -4.83 -16.80 27.58
CA VAL A 72 -5.02 -15.34 27.41
C VAL A 72 -4.02 -14.75 26.41
N SER A 73 -2.82 -15.34 26.31
CA SER A 73 -1.77 -14.93 25.38
C SER A 73 -2.00 -15.34 23.92
N HIS A 74 -3.03 -16.14 23.64
CA HIS A 74 -3.25 -16.67 22.29
C HIS A 74 -3.63 -15.54 21.30
N PRO A 75 -3.01 -15.47 20.10
CA PRO A 75 -3.23 -14.38 19.14
C PRO A 75 -4.70 -14.18 18.72
N VAL A 76 -5.52 -15.26 18.74
CA VAL A 76 -6.94 -15.17 18.41
C VAL A 76 -7.71 -14.19 19.31
N ARG A 77 -7.33 -14.08 20.60
CA ARG A 77 -7.98 -13.15 21.53
C ARG A 77 -7.76 -11.70 21.11
N ARG A 78 -6.55 -11.39 20.64
CA ARG A 78 -6.24 -10.07 20.10
C ARG A 78 -7.11 -9.76 18.88
N LEU A 79 -7.23 -10.70 17.94
CA LEU A 79 -8.09 -10.53 16.76
C LEU A 79 -9.56 -10.28 17.16
N ILE A 80 -10.08 -10.99 18.16
CA ILE A 80 -11.44 -10.81 18.67
C ILE A 80 -11.63 -9.44 19.29
N CYS A 81 -10.71 -8.99 20.16
CA CYS A 81 -10.74 -7.68 20.80
C CYS A 81 -10.65 -6.53 19.79
N GLU A 82 -9.75 -6.62 18.79
CA GLU A 82 -9.57 -5.61 17.74
C GLU A 82 -10.83 -5.42 16.88
N ASN A 83 -11.66 -6.48 16.78
CA ASN A 83 -12.96 -6.39 16.10
C ASN A 83 -14.12 -5.98 17.02
N GLY A 84 -13.85 -5.60 18.28
CA GLY A 84 -14.83 -5.06 19.21
C GLY A 84 -15.69 -6.12 19.93
N PHE A 85 -15.28 -7.39 19.95
CA PHE A 85 -15.97 -8.48 20.64
C PHE A 85 -15.30 -8.78 21.99
N ASP A 86 -16.10 -9.37 22.91
CA ASP A 86 -15.57 -9.85 24.17
C ASP A 86 -14.60 -11.02 23.95
N CYS A 87 -13.40 -10.89 24.50
CA CYS A 87 -12.32 -11.85 24.36
C CYS A 87 -11.97 -12.58 25.67
N GLU A 88 -12.78 -12.40 26.74
CA GLU A 88 -12.62 -13.13 28.00
C GLU A 88 -13.36 -14.49 27.98
N GLY A 89 -12.95 -15.43 28.83
CA GLY A 89 -13.57 -16.74 28.94
C GLY A 89 -13.34 -17.66 27.73
N ASP A 90 -14.27 -18.61 27.53
CA ASP A 90 -14.23 -19.51 26.40
C ASP A 90 -14.70 -18.85 25.12
N ILE A 91 -14.14 -19.26 23.99
CA ILE A 91 -14.53 -18.79 22.66
C ILE A 91 -15.60 -19.73 22.11
N ILE A 92 -16.81 -19.23 21.92
CA ILE A 92 -17.95 -20.02 21.42
C ILE A 92 -18.25 -19.60 19.99
N LEU A 93 -17.95 -20.47 19.03
CA LEU A 93 -18.32 -20.30 17.63
C LEU A 93 -19.59 -21.08 17.35
N ARG A 94 -20.66 -20.39 16.92
CA ARG A 94 -21.94 -21.03 16.58
C ARG A 94 -22.36 -20.65 15.15
N ARG A 95 -22.66 -21.69 14.37
CA ARG A 95 -23.15 -21.55 13.01
C ARG A 95 -24.57 -22.09 12.88
N VAL A 96 -25.45 -21.28 12.29
CA VAL A 96 -26.81 -21.71 11.96
C VAL A 96 -26.95 -21.70 10.44
N GLN A 97 -27.30 -22.86 9.87
CA GLN A 97 -27.54 -23.05 8.44
C GLN A 97 -29.02 -23.31 8.22
N SER A 98 -29.66 -22.54 7.35
CA SER A 98 -31.06 -22.72 6.99
C SER A 98 -31.19 -23.56 5.72
N SER A 99 -32.33 -24.26 5.57
CA SER A 99 -32.64 -25.05 4.38
C SER A 99 -32.83 -24.22 3.10
N ASP A 100 -33.05 -22.90 3.22
CA ASP A 100 -33.10 -21.93 2.11
C ASP A 100 -31.72 -21.47 1.62
N GLY A 101 -30.64 -22.04 2.17
CA GLY A 101 -29.25 -21.70 1.82
C GLY A 101 -28.66 -20.53 2.63
N ARG A 102 -29.44 -19.81 3.42
CA ARG A 102 -28.94 -18.73 4.28
C ARG A 102 -28.17 -19.30 5.46
N SER A 103 -27.15 -18.53 5.89
CA SER A 103 -26.29 -18.96 7.00
C SER A 103 -25.89 -17.77 7.86
N ARG A 104 -25.84 -17.98 9.20
CA ARG A 104 -25.46 -16.97 10.19
C ARG A 104 -24.39 -17.49 11.10
N GLY A 105 -23.36 -16.66 11.35
CA GLY A 105 -22.28 -16.95 12.30
C GLY A 105 -22.44 -16.13 13.58
N PHE A 106 -22.05 -16.74 14.71
CA PHE A 106 -22.08 -16.09 16.03
C PHE A 106 -20.77 -16.39 16.76
N LEU A 107 -20.26 -15.37 17.46
CA LEU A 107 -19.17 -15.46 18.41
C LEU A 107 -19.71 -15.02 19.77
N ASN A 108 -19.65 -15.87 20.81
CA ASN A 108 -20.18 -15.58 22.15
C ASN A 108 -21.59 -14.97 22.07
N ASP A 109 -22.49 -15.59 21.30
CA ASP A 109 -23.86 -15.17 20.99
C ASP A 109 -24.05 -13.85 20.21
N GLN A 110 -23.00 -13.15 19.86
CA GLN A 110 -23.04 -11.98 18.99
C GLN A 110 -22.86 -12.38 17.53
N VAL A 111 -23.62 -11.73 16.62
CA VAL A 111 -23.57 -12.00 15.18
C VAL A 111 -22.23 -11.50 14.59
N ILE A 112 -21.53 -12.37 13.87
CA ILE A 112 -20.29 -12.01 13.18
C ILE A 112 -20.35 -12.34 11.69
N SER A 113 -19.43 -11.72 10.92
CA SER A 113 -19.24 -12.08 9.52
C SER A 113 -18.62 -13.46 9.39
N ILE A 114 -18.95 -14.16 8.29
CA ILE A 114 -18.37 -15.48 8.01
C ILE A 114 -16.85 -15.38 7.75
N THR A 115 -16.39 -14.26 7.24
CA THR A 115 -14.96 -14.02 7.04
C THR A 115 -14.24 -13.97 8.40
N LEU A 116 -14.71 -13.16 9.34
CA LEU A 116 -14.14 -13.09 10.68
C LEU A 116 -14.21 -14.46 11.40
N MET A 117 -15.35 -15.18 11.27
CA MET A 117 -15.47 -16.53 11.81
C MET A 117 -14.40 -17.48 11.25
N ARG A 118 -14.11 -17.40 9.95
CA ARG A 118 -13.09 -18.21 9.28
C ARG A 118 -11.67 -17.85 9.76
N ASP A 119 -11.39 -16.58 9.94
CA ASP A 119 -10.07 -16.13 10.40
C ASP A 119 -9.83 -16.57 11.84
N ILE A 120 -10.84 -16.44 12.72
CA ILE A 120 -10.80 -17.01 14.08
C ILE A 120 -10.65 -18.54 14.03
N GLY A 121 -11.44 -19.21 13.18
CA GLY A 121 -11.41 -20.67 13.06
C GLY A 121 -10.06 -21.22 12.65
N ARG A 122 -9.38 -20.59 11.69
CA ARG A 122 -8.03 -20.96 11.24
C ARG A 122 -6.97 -20.85 12.33
N MET A 123 -7.13 -19.92 13.27
CA MET A 123 -6.21 -19.78 14.41
C MET A 123 -6.50 -20.80 15.52
N LEU A 124 -7.68 -21.42 15.54
CA LEU A 124 -8.11 -22.36 16.59
C LEU A 124 -7.95 -23.81 16.19
N VAL A 125 -8.21 -24.15 14.93
CA VAL A 125 -8.18 -25.53 14.44
C VAL A 125 -7.55 -25.58 13.05
N GLU A 126 -6.64 -26.51 12.89
CA GLU A 126 -6.08 -26.89 11.60
C GLU A 126 -6.59 -28.30 11.24
N ILE A 127 -7.27 -28.41 10.09
CA ILE A 127 -7.83 -29.66 9.60
C ILE A 127 -6.97 -30.17 8.45
N HIS A 128 -6.36 -31.33 8.60
CA HIS A 128 -5.55 -32.00 7.58
C HIS A 128 -6.35 -33.15 6.97
N GLY A 129 -7.02 -32.95 5.87
CA GLY A 129 -7.83 -33.93 5.14
C GLY A 129 -7.54 -33.96 3.64
N GLN A 130 -8.28 -34.77 2.89
CA GLN A 130 -8.13 -34.91 1.42
C GLN A 130 -8.24 -33.59 0.65
N HIS A 131 -8.88 -32.56 1.21
CA HIS A 131 -9.09 -31.25 0.57
C HIS A 131 -8.00 -30.24 0.88
N ASP A 132 -7.21 -30.43 1.96
CA ASP A 132 -6.16 -29.49 2.39
C ASP A 132 -4.77 -29.81 1.81
N ASP A 133 -4.60 -30.96 1.20
CA ASP A 133 -3.37 -31.32 0.49
C ASP A 133 -2.99 -30.27 -0.58
N ARG A 134 -3.94 -29.46 -1.02
CA ARG A 134 -3.72 -28.35 -1.97
C ARG A 134 -2.79 -27.28 -1.41
N ALA A 135 -2.84 -26.97 -0.11
CA ALA A 135 -1.99 -25.93 0.48
C ALA A 135 -0.50 -26.31 0.46
N PHE A 136 -0.18 -27.59 0.71
CA PHE A 136 1.20 -28.12 0.67
C PHE A 136 1.73 -28.33 -0.75
N VAL A 137 0.83 -28.30 -1.71
CA VAL A 137 1.07 -28.53 -3.12
C VAL A 137 1.12 -27.20 -3.88
N ASP A 138 0.45 -26.18 -3.36
CA ASP A 138 0.42 -24.84 -3.95
C ASP A 138 1.73 -24.09 -3.63
N ILE A 139 2.53 -23.82 -4.65
CA ILE A 139 3.81 -23.11 -4.56
C ILE A 139 3.65 -21.75 -3.84
N SER A 140 2.50 -21.10 -3.99
CA SER A 140 2.25 -19.79 -3.37
C SER A 140 2.26 -19.83 -1.84
N THR A 141 2.01 -20.99 -1.23
CA THR A 141 1.95 -21.19 0.22
C THR A 141 3.27 -21.70 0.81
N HIS A 142 4.17 -22.28 0.00
CA HIS A 142 5.41 -22.91 0.49
C HIS A 142 6.28 -21.93 1.29
N ARG A 143 6.36 -20.66 0.86
CA ARG A 143 7.11 -19.62 1.59
C ARG A 143 6.49 -19.34 2.96
N GLN A 144 5.17 -19.22 3.04
CA GLN A 144 4.47 -18.97 4.30
C GLN A 144 4.65 -20.11 5.28
N LEU A 145 4.59 -21.36 4.80
CA LEU A 145 4.85 -22.54 5.60
C LEU A 145 6.30 -22.60 6.11
N LEU A 146 7.26 -22.19 5.27
CA LEU A 146 8.66 -22.09 5.68
C LEU A 146 8.86 -21.01 6.74
N ASP A 147 8.27 -19.83 6.54
CA ASP A 147 8.35 -18.69 7.46
C ASP A 147 7.73 -19.07 8.82
N ALA A 148 6.57 -19.73 8.84
CA ALA A 148 5.91 -20.21 10.04
C ALA A 148 6.78 -21.28 10.76
N PHE A 149 7.34 -22.24 10.04
CA PHE A 149 8.26 -23.23 10.62
C PHE A 149 9.50 -22.59 11.24
N GLY A 150 10.00 -21.50 10.65
CA GLY A 150 11.14 -20.74 11.13
C GLY A 150 10.84 -19.78 12.27
N GLY A 151 9.57 -19.42 12.49
CA GLY A 151 9.16 -18.33 13.39
C GLY A 151 9.61 -16.97 12.88
N LEU A 152 9.52 -16.73 11.53
CA LEU A 152 10.01 -15.54 10.85
C LEU A 152 8.90 -14.49 10.58
N GLU A 153 7.71 -14.66 11.18
CA GLU A 153 6.55 -13.82 10.92
C GLU A 153 6.81 -12.34 11.26
N SER A 154 7.56 -12.09 12.33
CA SER A 154 7.92 -10.73 12.73
C SER A 154 8.87 -10.04 11.74
N GLU A 155 9.84 -10.78 11.21
CA GLU A 155 10.77 -10.29 10.20
C GLU A 155 10.07 -10.01 8.86
N VAL A 156 9.13 -10.87 8.49
CA VAL A 156 8.29 -10.67 7.29
C VAL A 156 7.43 -9.42 7.44
N GLU A 157 6.81 -9.20 8.61
CA GLU A 157 5.98 -8.02 8.84
C GLU A 157 6.80 -6.73 8.84
N ASN A 158 7.99 -6.74 9.45
CA ASN A 158 8.91 -5.61 9.38
C ASN A 158 9.33 -5.29 7.93
N LEU A 159 9.57 -6.33 7.13
CA LEU A 159 9.92 -6.16 5.72
C LEU A 159 8.75 -5.59 4.92
N ARG A 160 7.53 -6.04 5.17
CA ARG A 160 6.31 -5.51 4.54
C ARG A 160 6.11 -4.02 4.83
N GLU A 161 6.33 -3.61 6.07
CA GLU A 161 6.24 -2.21 6.44
C GLU A 161 7.29 -1.37 5.71
N CYS A 162 8.54 -1.83 5.66
CA CYS A 162 9.61 -1.17 4.93
C CYS A 162 9.31 -1.08 3.42
N TYR A 163 8.79 -2.15 2.82
CA TYR A 163 8.34 -2.17 1.43
C TYR A 163 7.24 -1.14 1.16
N ARG A 164 6.25 -1.04 2.05
CA ARG A 164 5.14 -0.09 1.94
C ARG A 164 5.63 1.36 1.95
N ILE A 165 6.55 1.68 2.87
CA ILE A 165 7.17 3.01 2.96
C ILE A 165 7.92 3.35 1.67
N TRP A 166 8.80 2.45 1.22
CA TRP A 166 9.57 2.64 -0.01
C TRP A 166 8.67 2.79 -1.24
N HIS A 167 7.67 1.93 -1.39
CA HIS A 167 6.73 1.98 -2.52
C HIS A 167 5.94 3.29 -2.57
N THR A 168 5.48 3.78 -1.42
CA THR A 168 4.80 5.08 -1.30
C THR A 168 5.72 6.24 -1.70
N LEU A 169 6.98 6.22 -1.26
CA LEU A 169 7.97 7.23 -1.65
C LEU A 169 8.25 7.19 -3.15
N LYS A 170 8.41 6.00 -3.72
CA LYS A 170 8.62 5.81 -5.16
C LYS A 170 7.46 6.37 -6.00
N GLU A 171 6.21 6.14 -5.57
CA GLU A 171 5.03 6.73 -6.23
C GLU A 171 5.04 8.26 -6.14
N ARG A 172 5.40 8.84 -4.98
CA ARG A 172 5.53 10.29 -4.81
C ARG A 172 6.63 10.87 -5.69
N VAL A 173 7.78 10.23 -5.79
CA VAL A 173 8.87 10.62 -6.70
C VAL A 173 8.35 10.67 -8.14
N GLN A 174 7.66 9.63 -8.59
CA GLN A 174 7.11 9.57 -9.94
C GLN A 174 6.10 10.69 -10.22
N GLN A 175 5.21 10.97 -9.28
CA GLN A 175 4.24 12.07 -9.39
C GLN A 175 4.92 13.43 -9.44
N GLN A 176 5.94 13.65 -8.59
CA GLN A 176 6.69 14.90 -8.56
C GLN A 176 7.55 15.06 -9.82
N HIS A 177 8.14 14.00 -10.33
CA HIS A 177 8.92 14.00 -11.57
C HIS A 177 8.08 14.47 -12.76
N VAL A 178 6.86 13.96 -12.90
CA VAL A 178 5.92 14.38 -13.96
C VAL A 178 5.59 15.89 -13.86
N LYS A 179 5.40 16.42 -12.63
CA LYS A 179 5.15 17.85 -12.41
C LYS A 179 6.34 18.70 -12.83
N VAL A 180 7.54 18.33 -12.40
CA VAL A 180 8.78 19.06 -12.75
C VAL A 180 9.03 18.98 -14.26
N GLU A 181 8.88 17.83 -14.89
CA GLU A 181 9.10 17.64 -16.33
C GLU A 181 8.14 18.47 -17.19
N SER A 182 6.87 18.57 -16.78
CA SER A 182 5.90 19.41 -17.49
C SER A 182 6.24 20.89 -17.42
N ALA A 183 6.86 21.35 -16.34
CA ALA A 183 7.25 22.74 -16.13
C ALA A 183 8.60 23.10 -16.78
N VAL A 184 9.51 22.17 -16.99
CA VAL A 184 10.86 22.42 -17.55
C VAL A 184 10.83 23.18 -18.88
N ARG A 185 9.84 22.92 -19.73
CA ARG A 185 9.73 23.57 -21.04
C ARG A 185 9.48 25.08 -20.96
N GLU A 186 8.89 25.53 -19.87
CA GLU A 186 8.53 26.95 -19.65
C GLU A 186 9.56 27.68 -18.79
N VAL A 187 10.35 26.96 -18.01
CA VAL A 187 11.28 27.54 -17.02
C VAL A 187 12.37 28.41 -17.64
N ASP A 188 12.95 27.98 -18.77
CA ASP A 188 14.00 28.76 -19.43
C ASP A 188 13.43 30.09 -19.94
N TYR A 189 12.21 30.08 -20.47
CA TYR A 189 11.50 31.29 -20.87
C TYR A 189 11.15 32.17 -19.67
N LEU A 190 10.62 31.59 -18.59
CA LEU A 190 10.30 32.33 -17.38
C LEU A 190 11.55 32.98 -16.77
N ARG A 191 12.65 32.24 -16.69
CA ARG A 191 13.91 32.71 -16.11
C ARG A 191 14.48 33.90 -16.91
N ALA A 192 14.52 33.78 -18.24
CA ALA A 192 14.94 34.86 -19.12
C ALA A 192 14.00 36.08 -19.04
N SER A 193 12.69 35.85 -18.95
CA SER A 193 11.69 36.91 -18.85
C SER A 193 11.75 37.65 -17.51
N VAL A 194 11.90 36.91 -16.39
CA VAL A 194 12.07 37.51 -15.05
C VAL A 194 13.33 38.35 -15.00
N GLU A 195 14.47 37.86 -15.52
CA GLU A 195 15.72 38.60 -15.51
C GLU A 195 15.63 39.90 -16.33
N GLU A 196 14.90 39.88 -17.46
CA GLU A 196 14.69 41.04 -18.33
C GLU A 196 13.74 42.05 -17.67
N LEU A 197 12.65 41.60 -17.08
CA LEU A 197 11.65 42.43 -16.41
C LEU A 197 12.18 43.07 -15.13
N ASP A 198 12.87 42.29 -14.29
CA ASP A 198 13.44 42.74 -13.01
C ASP A 198 14.48 43.87 -13.22
N LYS A 199 15.34 43.74 -14.25
CA LYS A 199 16.32 44.76 -14.58
C LYS A 199 15.71 46.12 -14.99
N PHE A 200 14.46 46.14 -15.45
CA PHE A 200 13.82 47.35 -15.92
C PHE A 200 13.21 48.18 -14.78
N ASP A 201 12.89 47.60 -13.64
CA ASP A 201 12.29 48.28 -12.47
C ASP A 201 11.04 49.10 -12.81
N PHE A 202 9.94 48.42 -13.07
CA PHE A 202 8.64 49.01 -13.43
C PHE A 202 7.99 49.70 -12.24
N LYS A 203 7.39 50.92 -12.50
CA LYS A 203 6.60 51.65 -11.50
C LYS A 203 5.17 51.75 -11.95
N VAL A 204 4.26 51.67 -11.00
CA VAL A 204 2.82 51.87 -11.28
C VAL A 204 2.57 53.29 -11.76
N ASP A 205 1.70 53.47 -12.73
CA ASP A 205 1.34 54.76 -13.38
C ASP A 205 2.53 55.47 -14.08
N GLU A 206 3.66 54.77 -14.31
CA GLU A 206 4.87 55.33 -14.92
C GLU A 206 4.62 55.78 -16.36
N GLU A 207 3.89 54.99 -17.15
CA GLU A 207 3.63 55.32 -18.57
C GLU A 207 2.81 56.59 -18.71
N ASP A 208 1.77 56.76 -17.88
CA ASP A 208 0.92 57.96 -17.91
C ASP A 208 1.68 59.20 -17.41
N ALA A 209 2.45 59.05 -16.33
CA ALA A 209 3.27 60.13 -15.79
C ALA A 209 4.33 60.61 -16.80
N LEU A 210 5.05 59.66 -17.42
CA LEU A 210 6.04 59.98 -18.46
C LEU A 210 5.39 60.55 -19.73
N SER A 211 4.22 60.05 -20.13
CA SER A 211 3.48 60.55 -21.29
C SER A 211 3.01 62.00 -21.07
N LEU A 212 2.52 62.33 -19.89
CA LEU A 212 2.14 63.69 -19.50
C LEU A 212 3.37 64.59 -19.48
N ARG A 213 4.44 64.17 -18.82
CA ARG A 213 5.70 64.93 -18.74
C ARG A 213 6.30 65.19 -20.13
N ARG A 214 6.30 64.20 -21.02
CA ARG A 214 6.71 64.30 -22.40
C ARG A 214 5.89 65.38 -23.15
N ALA A 215 4.55 65.32 -22.99
CA ALA A 215 3.67 66.32 -23.65
C ALA A 215 3.95 67.73 -23.16
N ASP A 216 4.24 67.93 -21.89
CA ASP A 216 4.57 69.24 -21.33
C ASP A 216 5.96 69.70 -21.78
N MET A 217 6.94 68.81 -21.85
CA MET A 217 8.27 69.17 -22.37
C MET A 217 8.26 69.49 -23.84
N LEU A 218 7.48 68.82 -24.69
CA LEU A 218 7.30 69.17 -26.11
C LEU A 218 6.64 70.56 -26.31
N LYS A 219 5.72 70.92 -25.39
CA LYS A 219 5.16 72.34 -25.43
C LYS A 219 6.23 73.33 -25.05
N LEU A 220 7.02 73.05 -24.00
CA LEU A 220 8.12 73.94 -23.57
C LEU A 220 9.20 74.04 -24.66
N GLU A 221 9.57 72.96 -25.33
CA GLU A 221 10.51 72.98 -26.46
C GLU A 221 10.05 73.86 -27.57
N LYS A 222 8.75 73.79 -27.97
CA LYS A 222 8.18 74.65 -28.99
C LYS A 222 8.21 76.11 -28.56
N ILE A 223 7.81 76.44 -27.31
CA ILE A 223 7.86 77.80 -26.78
C ILE A 223 9.31 78.32 -26.74
N ALA A 224 10.27 77.49 -26.30
CA ALA A 224 11.69 77.84 -26.30
C ALA A 224 12.22 78.15 -27.69
N THR A 225 11.75 77.39 -28.70
CA THR A 225 12.12 77.61 -30.09
C THR A 225 11.58 78.97 -30.61
N ASP A 226 10.28 79.25 -30.36
CA ASP A 226 9.63 80.52 -30.76
C ASP A 226 10.29 81.70 -30.06
N ILE A 227 10.68 81.61 -28.78
CA ILE A 227 11.37 82.67 -28.04
C ILE A 227 12.79 82.88 -28.55
N ARG A 228 13.55 81.84 -28.91
CA ARG A 228 14.88 81.93 -29.52
C ARG A 228 14.80 82.67 -30.89
N GLU A 229 13.79 82.29 -31.69
CA GLU A 229 13.55 83.01 -32.98
C GLU A 229 13.26 84.49 -32.76
N ALA A 230 12.46 84.84 -31.75
CA ALA A 230 12.21 86.20 -31.36
C ALA A 230 13.49 86.95 -30.89
N ASP A 231 14.34 86.25 -30.08
CA ASP A 231 15.66 86.78 -29.65
C ASP A 231 16.57 87.05 -30.86
N ASP A 232 16.67 86.10 -31.78
CA ASP A 232 17.43 86.27 -33.03
C ASP A 232 16.96 87.44 -33.88
N LEU A 233 15.64 87.65 -33.91
CA LEU A 233 15.05 88.79 -34.68
C LEU A 233 15.34 90.13 -34.04
N LEU A 234 15.31 90.24 -32.70
CA LEU A 234 15.52 91.49 -31.98
C LEU A 234 16.98 91.78 -31.59
N GLY A 235 17.70 90.72 -31.17
CA GLY A 235 19.08 90.83 -30.72
C GLY A 235 20.14 90.36 -31.71
N GLY A 236 19.75 89.56 -32.76
CA GLY A 236 20.67 89.01 -33.75
C GLY A 236 21.19 90.03 -34.76
N SER A 237 21.92 89.54 -35.76
CA SER A 237 22.58 90.38 -36.83
C SER A 237 21.62 91.19 -37.68
N LYS A 238 20.34 90.84 -37.68
CA LYS A 238 19.27 91.51 -38.40
C LYS A 238 18.42 92.43 -37.50
N SER A 239 18.84 92.68 -36.29
CA SER A 239 18.11 93.55 -35.36
C SER A 239 17.79 94.89 -35.91
N PRO A 240 16.56 95.40 -35.76
CA PRO A 240 16.17 96.74 -36.19
C PRO A 240 16.73 97.83 -35.25
N ILE A 241 17.09 97.45 -33.98
CA ILE A 241 17.51 98.39 -32.94
C ILE A 241 18.75 99.22 -33.38
N PRO A 242 19.87 98.62 -33.81
CA PRO A 242 21.04 99.37 -34.26
C PRO A 242 20.75 100.20 -35.46
N VAL A 243 19.87 99.77 -36.39
CA VAL A 243 19.50 100.46 -37.60
C VAL A 243 18.69 101.71 -37.25
N LEU A 244 17.67 101.55 -36.38
CA LEU A 244 16.83 102.66 -35.93
C LEU A 244 17.62 103.64 -35.06
N ALA A 245 18.52 103.19 -34.18
CA ALA A 245 19.40 104.01 -33.36
C ALA A 245 20.33 104.87 -34.25
N ASN A 246 20.89 104.28 -35.32
CA ASN A 246 21.68 105.03 -36.30
C ASN A 246 20.83 106.03 -37.07
N LEU A 247 19.58 105.72 -37.38
CA LEU A 247 18.63 106.64 -38.03
C LEU A 247 18.32 107.85 -37.12
N VAL A 248 18.04 107.59 -35.81
CA VAL A 248 17.81 108.64 -34.81
C VAL A 248 19.00 109.59 -34.77
N ARG A 249 20.22 109.06 -34.58
CA ARG A 249 21.44 109.92 -34.57
C ARG A 249 21.64 110.72 -35.82
N ARG A 250 21.24 110.22 -36.97
CA ARG A 250 21.34 110.89 -38.22
C ARG A 250 20.26 112.02 -38.39
N LEU A 251 19.06 111.79 -37.90
CA LEU A 251 17.97 112.73 -37.87
C LEU A 251 18.24 113.87 -36.85
N GLU A 252 18.74 113.53 -35.65
CA GLU A 252 19.13 114.47 -34.60
C GLU A 252 20.10 115.54 -35.12
N ARG A 253 21.06 115.15 -35.95
CA ARG A 253 22.01 116.09 -36.57
C ARG A 253 21.34 117.06 -37.54
N LYS A 254 20.12 116.73 -37.99
CA LYS A 254 19.34 117.57 -38.93
C LYS A 254 18.27 118.40 -38.22
N ILE A 255 18.09 118.26 -36.90
CA ILE A 255 17.14 119.11 -36.14
C ILE A 255 17.31 120.57 -36.36
N PRO A 256 18.56 121.18 -36.41
CA PRO A 256 18.72 122.63 -36.63
C PRO A 256 18.19 123.10 -37.98
N GLU A 257 18.04 122.25 -38.99
CA GLU A 257 17.60 122.57 -40.34
C GLU A 257 16.06 122.55 -40.50
N ALA A 258 15.32 121.72 -39.70
CA ALA A 258 13.86 121.60 -39.80
C ALA A 258 13.24 121.04 -38.47
N GLN A 259 13.28 121.89 -37.45
CA GLN A 259 12.97 121.51 -36.07
C GLN A 259 11.55 120.90 -35.89
N ASP A 260 10.52 121.60 -36.42
CA ASP A 260 9.11 121.25 -36.30
C ASP A 260 8.76 119.92 -37.01
N LEU A 261 9.51 119.56 -38.05
CA LEU A 261 9.30 118.29 -38.80
C LEU A 261 10.06 117.10 -38.24
N ILE A 262 11.28 117.33 -37.69
CA ILE A 262 12.18 116.25 -37.31
C ILE A 262 11.96 115.83 -35.88
N ILE A 263 11.68 116.71 -34.93
CA ILE A 263 11.47 116.42 -33.53
C ILE A 263 10.36 115.32 -33.31
N PRO A 264 9.18 115.47 -33.96
CA PRO A 264 8.14 114.44 -33.75
C PRO A 264 8.56 113.07 -34.28
N ILE A 265 9.33 113.02 -35.40
CA ILE A 265 9.81 111.77 -35.99
C ILE A 265 10.85 111.08 -35.05
N VAL A 266 11.83 111.85 -34.57
CA VAL A 266 12.87 111.36 -33.63
C VAL A 266 12.21 110.85 -32.37
N LYS A 267 11.27 111.59 -31.79
CA LYS A 267 10.57 111.18 -30.62
C LYS A 267 9.82 109.84 -30.82
N SER A 268 9.11 109.67 -31.92
CA SER A 268 8.38 108.42 -32.24
C SER A 268 9.32 107.23 -32.46
N ILE A 269 10.49 107.45 -33.07
CA ILE A 269 11.48 106.36 -33.25
C ILE A 269 12.18 106.02 -31.92
N ASP A 270 12.43 107.06 -31.08
CA ASP A 270 12.99 106.81 -29.72
C ASP A 270 12.03 106.03 -28.81
N ASP A 271 10.74 106.36 -28.85
CA ASP A 271 9.71 105.61 -28.14
C ASP A 271 9.64 104.12 -28.64
N ALA A 272 9.76 103.95 -29.99
CA ALA A 272 9.83 102.63 -30.58
C ALA A 272 11.10 101.86 -30.16
N LEU A 273 12.27 102.52 -30.11
CA LEU A 273 13.52 101.92 -29.65
C LEU A 273 13.43 101.51 -28.20
N ARG A 274 12.84 102.35 -27.33
CA ARG A 274 12.62 101.93 -25.90
C ARG A 274 11.72 100.70 -25.79
N ALA A 275 10.62 100.70 -26.57
CA ALA A 275 9.70 99.54 -26.59
C ALA A 275 10.40 98.27 -27.09
N LEU A 276 11.24 98.34 -28.13
CA LEU A 276 12.02 97.20 -28.64
C LEU A 276 13.07 96.74 -27.66
N THR A 277 13.75 97.63 -26.94
CA THR A 277 14.72 97.28 -25.91
C THR A 277 14.01 96.57 -24.73
N THR A 278 12.85 97.11 -24.28
CA THR A 278 12.05 96.47 -23.25
C THR A 278 11.57 95.08 -23.69
N ALA A 279 11.18 94.95 -24.96
CA ALA A 279 10.79 93.65 -25.48
C ALA A 279 11.97 92.65 -25.50
N GLN A 280 13.18 93.16 -25.86
CA GLN A 280 14.40 92.33 -25.82
C GLN A 280 14.72 91.90 -24.40
N ASP A 281 14.66 92.80 -23.41
CA ASP A 281 14.85 92.45 -21.97
C ASP A 281 13.84 91.43 -21.50
N CYS A 282 12.56 91.55 -21.94
CA CYS A 282 11.54 90.53 -21.59
C CYS A 282 11.81 89.17 -22.22
N ILE A 283 12.30 89.12 -23.47
CA ILE A 283 12.67 87.89 -24.16
C ILE A 283 13.86 87.21 -23.45
N GLU A 284 14.89 88.03 -23.13
CA GLU A 284 16.06 87.51 -22.40
C GLU A 284 15.70 86.98 -21.03
N ALA A 285 14.84 87.67 -20.28
CA ALA A 285 14.30 87.17 -19.01
C ALA A 285 13.48 85.87 -19.17
N ALA A 286 12.68 85.76 -20.25
CA ALA A 286 11.93 84.58 -20.58
C ALA A 286 12.86 83.39 -20.94
N MET A 287 13.93 83.67 -21.72
CA MET A 287 14.95 82.65 -22.02
C MET A 287 15.67 82.13 -20.76
N GLN A 288 15.99 83.01 -19.81
CA GLN A 288 16.60 82.64 -18.54
C GLN A 288 15.66 81.85 -17.65
N ALA A 289 14.36 82.10 -17.71
CA ALA A 289 13.33 81.44 -16.96
C ALA A 289 12.92 80.04 -17.55
N LEU A 290 13.22 79.83 -18.84
CA LEU A 290 12.96 78.59 -19.54
C LEU A 290 14.06 77.57 -19.19
N ASP A 291 13.79 76.73 -18.12
CA ASP A 291 14.59 75.58 -17.75
C ASP A 291 14.18 74.33 -18.58
N PHE A 292 14.70 74.29 -19.84
CA PHE A 292 14.44 73.20 -20.77
C PHE A 292 15.69 72.33 -20.92
N ASP A 293 15.64 71.09 -20.32
CA ASP A 293 16.69 70.08 -20.46
C ASP A 293 16.36 69.10 -21.59
N THR A 294 17.03 69.20 -22.70
CA THR A 294 16.88 68.27 -23.85
C THR A 294 17.21 66.83 -23.48
N ASN A 295 18.15 66.62 -22.58
CA ASN A 295 18.54 65.23 -22.13
C ASN A 295 17.44 64.62 -21.28
N GLU A 296 16.61 65.44 -20.58
CA GLU A 296 15.45 64.92 -19.86
C GLU A 296 14.39 64.38 -20.83
N LEU A 297 14.12 65.07 -21.89
CA LEU A 297 13.17 64.65 -22.93
C LEU A 297 13.63 63.34 -23.59
N GLU A 298 14.89 63.27 -24.00
CA GLU A 298 15.45 62.02 -24.58
C GLU A 298 15.32 60.83 -23.63
N ARG A 299 15.65 61.01 -22.34
CA ARG A 299 15.50 59.93 -21.32
C ARG A 299 14.04 59.48 -21.15
N ILE A 300 13.10 60.44 -21.17
CA ILE A 300 11.67 60.12 -21.09
C ILE A 300 11.22 59.33 -22.33
N GLU A 301 11.66 59.75 -23.52
CA GLU A 301 11.31 59.06 -24.77
C GLU A 301 11.90 57.63 -24.83
N GLU A 302 13.15 57.45 -24.46
CA GLU A 302 13.80 56.14 -24.37
C GLU A 302 13.06 55.23 -23.37
N ARG A 303 12.72 55.74 -22.18
CA ARG A 303 12.00 54.98 -21.16
C ARG A 303 10.58 54.59 -21.62
N LEU A 304 9.83 55.53 -22.23
CA LEU A 304 8.52 55.25 -22.81
C LEU A 304 8.59 54.25 -23.97
N PHE A 305 9.60 54.35 -24.82
CA PHE A 305 9.80 53.41 -25.93
C PHE A 305 10.06 52.00 -25.39
N ALA A 306 10.89 51.85 -24.37
CA ALA A 306 11.19 50.59 -23.74
C ALA A 306 9.94 50.01 -23.05
N LEU A 307 9.20 50.81 -22.25
CA LEU A 307 7.93 50.38 -21.60
C LEU A 307 6.93 49.85 -22.62
N ARG A 308 6.69 50.58 -23.70
CA ARG A 308 5.79 50.16 -24.80
C ARG A 308 6.33 48.94 -25.56
N GLY A 309 7.65 48.77 -25.60
CA GLY A 309 8.30 47.59 -26.13
C GLY A 309 7.95 46.33 -25.31
N PHE A 310 8.04 46.42 -23.98
CA PHE A 310 7.68 45.36 -23.05
C PHE A 310 6.17 45.07 -23.09
N SER A 311 5.32 46.11 -23.07
CA SER A 311 3.86 45.94 -23.19
C SER A 311 3.46 45.17 -24.44
N ARG A 312 4.09 45.44 -25.58
CA ARG A 312 3.85 44.67 -26.82
C ARG A 312 4.40 43.27 -26.78
N LYS A 313 5.59 43.06 -26.18
CA LYS A 313 6.23 41.76 -26.10
C LYS A 313 5.42 40.78 -25.21
N TYR A 314 4.92 41.29 -24.10
CA TYR A 314 4.20 40.44 -23.10
C TYR A 314 2.67 40.57 -23.21
N HIS A 315 2.14 41.39 -24.12
CA HIS A 315 0.70 41.60 -24.37
C HIS A 315 -0.09 42.07 -23.13
N VAL A 316 0.54 42.92 -22.31
CA VAL A 316 -0.07 43.54 -21.11
C VAL A 316 0.13 45.07 -21.15
N SER A 317 -0.66 45.79 -20.36
CA SER A 317 -0.46 47.24 -20.19
C SER A 317 0.83 47.56 -19.41
N GLY A 318 1.34 48.80 -19.50
CA GLY A 318 2.53 49.22 -18.74
C GLY A 318 2.39 48.98 -17.24
N ASP A 319 1.22 49.25 -16.69
CA ASP A 319 0.93 49.10 -15.26
C ASP A 319 0.83 47.64 -14.81
N GLU A 320 0.46 46.72 -15.70
CA GLU A 320 0.39 45.30 -15.44
C GLU A 320 1.75 44.60 -15.53
N LEU A 321 2.79 45.22 -16.08
CA LEU A 321 4.11 44.64 -16.24
C LEU A 321 4.76 44.28 -14.89
N ALA A 322 4.59 45.12 -13.88
CA ALA A 322 5.08 44.83 -12.53
C ALA A 322 4.38 43.60 -11.92
N GLN A 323 3.06 43.53 -12.04
CA GLN A 323 2.29 42.37 -11.56
C GLN A 323 2.63 41.09 -12.33
N LEU A 324 2.89 41.22 -13.63
CA LEU A 324 3.34 40.08 -14.45
C LEU A 324 4.72 39.59 -14.00
N CYS A 325 5.65 40.50 -13.70
CA CYS A 325 6.96 40.16 -13.16
C CYS A 325 6.83 39.40 -11.82
N ASP A 326 6.03 39.91 -10.90
CA ASP A 326 5.77 39.26 -9.61
C ASP A 326 5.18 37.84 -9.79
N LYS A 327 4.23 37.70 -10.71
CA LYS A 327 3.62 36.41 -11.03
C LYS A 327 4.64 35.45 -11.62
N MET A 328 5.46 35.85 -12.57
CA MET A 328 6.51 35.02 -13.15
C MET A 328 7.58 34.66 -12.13
N CYS A 329 7.93 35.56 -11.21
CA CYS A 329 8.83 35.28 -10.10
C CYS A 329 8.24 34.19 -9.15
N ALA A 330 6.95 34.26 -8.84
CA ALA A 330 6.27 33.28 -8.02
C ALA A 330 6.25 31.89 -8.70
N GLU A 331 5.92 31.84 -9.99
CA GLU A 331 5.93 30.61 -10.78
C GLU A 331 7.34 29.96 -10.83
N LEU A 332 8.38 30.78 -10.95
CA LEU A 332 9.77 30.32 -10.93
C LEU A 332 10.17 29.78 -9.54
N ALA A 333 9.77 30.47 -8.47
CA ALA A 333 10.02 30.01 -7.10
C ALA A 333 9.29 28.71 -6.78
N ASP A 334 8.07 28.55 -7.27
CA ASP A 334 7.30 27.29 -7.14
C ASP A 334 8.00 26.13 -7.86
N PHE A 335 8.55 26.38 -9.05
CA PHE A 335 9.34 25.39 -9.79
C PHE A 335 10.61 24.98 -9.03
N ASP A 336 11.39 25.94 -8.56
CA ASP A 336 12.64 25.67 -7.82
C ASP A 336 12.34 24.90 -6.53
N SER A 337 11.25 25.23 -5.83
CA SER A 337 10.73 24.48 -4.67
C SER A 337 10.32 23.06 -5.04
N ALA A 338 9.62 22.89 -6.16
CA ALA A 338 9.19 21.57 -6.64
C ALA A 338 10.39 20.70 -7.02
N GLN A 339 11.44 21.28 -7.62
CA GLN A 339 12.68 20.57 -7.95
C GLN A 339 13.46 20.18 -6.69
N ALA A 340 13.58 21.07 -5.70
CA ALA A 340 14.20 20.74 -4.42
C ALA A 340 13.46 19.61 -3.69
N THR A 341 12.13 19.63 -3.72
CA THR A 341 11.28 18.57 -3.18
C THR A 341 11.52 17.24 -3.88
N LEU A 342 11.68 17.24 -5.22
CA LEU A 342 12.00 16.03 -5.98
C LEU A 342 13.31 15.40 -5.51
N VAL A 343 14.38 16.17 -5.41
CA VAL A 343 15.70 15.70 -4.96
C VAL A 343 15.63 15.13 -3.54
N HIS A 344 14.86 15.76 -2.66
CA HIS A 344 14.64 15.27 -1.29
C HIS A 344 13.91 13.92 -1.30
N LEU A 345 12.80 13.80 -2.05
CA LEU A 345 12.03 12.55 -2.16
C LEU A 345 12.85 11.42 -2.78
N GLU A 346 13.66 11.69 -3.79
CA GLU A 346 14.58 10.71 -4.39
C GLU A 346 15.59 10.19 -3.37
N THR A 347 16.16 11.09 -2.57
CA THR A 347 17.09 10.73 -1.51
C THR A 347 16.43 9.84 -0.45
N GLU A 348 15.21 10.17 -0.05
CA GLU A 348 14.43 9.38 0.91
C GLU A 348 14.05 8.00 0.34
N ALA A 349 13.59 7.97 -0.93
CA ALA A 349 13.27 6.72 -1.61
C ALA A 349 14.48 5.79 -1.73
N GLN A 350 15.66 6.34 -2.05
CA GLN A 350 16.90 5.57 -2.10
C GLN A 350 17.33 5.02 -0.74
N LYS A 351 17.13 5.79 0.34
CA LYS A 351 17.41 5.31 1.71
C LYS A 351 16.48 4.16 2.08
N ALA A 352 15.18 4.33 1.86
CA ALA A 352 14.18 3.30 2.14
C ALA A 352 14.42 2.03 1.30
N GLN A 353 14.84 2.16 0.04
CA GLN A 353 15.22 1.03 -0.81
C GLN A 353 16.40 0.24 -0.22
N LYS A 354 17.46 0.94 0.19
CA LYS A 354 18.63 0.29 0.81
C LYS A 354 18.28 -0.44 2.11
N GLU A 355 17.39 0.13 2.90
CA GLU A 355 16.91 -0.49 4.13
C GLU A 355 16.12 -1.77 3.81
N TYR A 356 15.23 -1.72 2.81
CA TYR A 356 14.54 -2.90 2.31
C TYR A 356 15.52 -3.97 1.82
N ASP A 357 16.54 -3.60 1.05
CA ASP A 357 17.52 -4.54 0.50
C ASP A 357 18.27 -5.29 1.62
N ILE A 358 18.66 -4.55 2.68
CA ILE A 358 19.33 -5.14 3.86
C ILE A 358 18.40 -6.13 4.57
N LEU A 359 17.16 -5.74 4.83
CA LEU A 359 16.20 -6.59 5.51
C LEU A 359 15.82 -7.82 4.67
N ALA A 360 15.63 -7.65 3.36
CA ALA A 360 15.31 -8.73 2.43
C ALA A 360 16.45 -9.76 2.33
N GLN A 361 17.69 -9.32 2.27
CA GLN A 361 18.86 -10.20 2.28
C GLN A 361 19.01 -10.94 3.61
N ALA A 362 18.83 -10.24 4.74
CA ALA A 362 18.88 -10.85 6.06
C ALA A 362 17.80 -11.94 6.23
N LEU A 363 16.58 -11.66 5.76
CA LEU A 363 15.47 -12.62 5.76
C LEU A 363 15.79 -13.82 4.84
N SER A 364 16.36 -13.59 3.67
CA SER A 364 16.74 -14.66 2.73
C SER A 364 17.77 -15.62 3.35
N ILE A 365 18.77 -15.11 4.05
CA ILE A 365 19.76 -15.93 4.77
C ILE A 365 19.07 -16.79 5.84
N LYS A 366 18.18 -16.20 6.64
CA LYS A 366 17.41 -16.95 7.66
C LYS A 366 16.55 -18.03 7.03
N ARG A 367 15.86 -17.73 5.92
CA ARG A 367 15.05 -18.71 5.18
C ARG A 367 15.87 -19.88 4.67
N GLN A 368 17.10 -19.65 4.17
CA GLN A 368 18.00 -20.71 3.75
C GLN A 368 18.41 -21.63 4.91
N GLU A 369 18.64 -21.06 6.09
CA GLU A 369 18.93 -21.85 7.29
C GLU A 369 17.71 -22.67 7.73
N VAL A 370 16.53 -22.04 7.76
CA VAL A 370 15.26 -22.69 8.08
C VAL A 370 14.94 -23.78 7.08
N ALA A 371 15.19 -23.57 5.79
CA ALA A 371 14.99 -24.55 4.73
C ALA A 371 15.83 -25.82 4.95
N ARG A 372 17.09 -25.67 5.34
CA ARG A 372 17.95 -26.83 5.70
C ARG A 372 17.41 -27.59 6.91
N ARG A 373 16.94 -26.86 7.94
CA ARG A 373 16.33 -27.45 9.13
C ARG A 373 15.05 -28.19 8.80
N LEU A 374 14.16 -27.58 7.99
CA LEU A 374 12.92 -28.22 7.55
C LEU A 374 13.22 -29.49 6.74
N SER A 375 14.15 -29.40 5.77
CA SER A 375 14.56 -30.57 4.98
C SER A 375 15.09 -31.69 5.88
N SER A 376 15.97 -31.39 6.82
CA SER A 376 16.48 -32.40 7.77
C SER A 376 15.36 -33.02 8.59
N SER A 377 14.48 -32.20 9.16
CA SER A 377 13.37 -32.71 10.00
C SER A 377 12.40 -33.62 9.23
N VAL A 378 12.11 -33.26 7.97
CA VAL A 378 11.27 -34.12 7.11
C VAL A 378 12.00 -35.41 6.77
N MET A 379 13.30 -35.33 6.42
CA MET A 379 14.11 -36.52 6.13
C MET A 379 14.16 -37.51 7.30
N ASP A 380 14.18 -37.01 8.53
CA ASP A 380 14.16 -37.85 9.74
C ASP A 380 12.83 -38.63 9.92
N GLU A 381 11.74 -38.14 9.33
CA GLU A 381 10.42 -38.79 9.38
C GLU A 381 10.20 -39.82 8.24
N LEU A 382 10.88 -39.67 7.09
CA LEU A 382 10.67 -40.50 5.90
C LEU A 382 10.94 -42.02 6.13
N PRO A 383 11.98 -42.46 6.88
CA PRO A 383 12.26 -43.88 7.08
C PRO A 383 11.07 -44.62 7.75
N ALA A 384 10.42 -43.99 8.71
CA ALA A 384 9.26 -44.58 9.38
C ALA A 384 8.05 -44.77 8.45
N LEU A 385 7.99 -43.98 7.37
CA LEU A 385 6.97 -44.04 6.34
C LEU A 385 7.36 -44.95 5.16
N LYS A 386 8.44 -45.73 5.29
CA LYS A 386 9.03 -46.58 4.21
C LYS A 386 9.42 -45.77 2.96
N LEU A 387 9.97 -44.58 3.17
CA LEU A 387 10.53 -43.71 2.16
C LEU A 387 12.02 -43.46 2.42
N GLU A 388 12.76 -44.49 2.83
CA GLU A 388 14.16 -44.45 3.30
C GLU A 388 15.12 -43.90 2.21
N LYS A 389 14.78 -44.10 0.94
CA LYS A 389 15.59 -43.67 -0.21
C LYS A 389 15.15 -42.36 -0.81
N ALA A 390 14.11 -41.79 -0.30
CA ALA A 390 13.54 -40.56 -0.79
C ALA A 390 14.23 -39.35 -0.15
N GLU A 391 14.23 -38.23 -0.84
CA GLU A 391 14.85 -37.00 -0.40
C GLU A 391 13.84 -35.82 -0.56
N PHE A 392 13.74 -35.00 0.48
CA PHE A 392 12.94 -33.78 0.49
C PHE A 392 13.88 -32.58 0.44
N ILE A 393 13.62 -31.66 -0.48
CA ILE A 393 14.46 -30.50 -0.75
C ILE A 393 13.57 -29.24 -0.70
N VAL A 394 13.99 -28.25 0.04
CA VAL A 394 13.40 -26.91 -0.01
C VAL A 394 14.27 -26.06 -0.94
N GLU A 395 13.77 -25.84 -2.16
CA GLU A 395 14.45 -25.01 -3.15
C GLU A 395 14.12 -23.55 -2.89
N ILE A 396 15.15 -22.71 -2.76
CA ILE A 396 15.00 -21.25 -2.61
C ILE A 396 15.73 -20.57 -3.77
N GLN A 397 14.99 -19.82 -4.54
CA GLN A 397 15.52 -18.96 -5.61
C GLN A 397 15.35 -17.51 -5.18
N SER A 398 16.46 -16.83 -4.92
CA SER A 398 16.48 -15.42 -4.54
C SER A 398 16.80 -14.56 -5.76
N ASP A 399 15.94 -13.58 -6.03
CA ASP A 399 16.08 -12.64 -7.13
C ASP A 399 16.11 -11.22 -6.56
N ALA A 400 17.30 -10.63 -6.51
CA ALA A 400 17.51 -9.29 -5.94
C ALA A 400 16.84 -8.16 -6.74
N GLU A 401 16.44 -8.41 -7.99
CA GLU A 401 15.73 -7.42 -8.81
C GLU A 401 14.22 -7.50 -8.65
N LYS A 402 13.72 -8.54 -7.99
CA LYS A 402 12.30 -8.82 -7.82
C LYS A 402 11.81 -8.42 -6.44
N TYR A 403 11.45 -7.15 -6.32
CA TYR A 403 10.92 -6.59 -5.08
C TYR A 403 9.48 -7.05 -4.81
N SER A 404 9.22 -7.55 -3.62
CA SER A 404 7.86 -7.88 -3.16
C SER A 404 7.67 -7.55 -1.67
N PRO A 405 6.42 -7.41 -1.20
CA PRO A 405 6.15 -7.20 0.24
C PRO A 405 6.71 -8.32 1.12
N ASP A 406 6.86 -9.52 0.57
CA ASP A 406 7.31 -10.71 1.30
C ASP A 406 8.77 -11.07 1.04
N GLY A 407 9.54 -10.17 0.42
CA GLY A 407 10.95 -10.33 0.14
C GLY A 407 11.28 -10.78 -1.29
N ILE A 408 12.52 -11.22 -1.47
CA ILE A 408 13.13 -11.53 -2.77
C ILE A 408 13.16 -13.02 -3.09
N ASP A 409 12.61 -13.88 -2.19
CA ASP A 409 12.73 -15.32 -2.29
C ASP A 409 11.47 -15.95 -2.88
N ARG A 410 11.67 -16.89 -3.80
CA ARG A 410 10.70 -17.87 -4.22
C ARG A 410 11.06 -19.21 -3.59
N VAL A 411 10.14 -19.78 -2.83
CA VAL A 411 10.32 -21.05 -2.12
C VAL A 411 9.47 -22.11 -2.81
N GLU A 412 10.07 -23.26 -3.09
CA GLU A 412 9.38 -24.40 -3.68
C GLU A 412 9.82 -25.72 -3.03
N TYR A 413 8.87 -26.60 -2.71
CA TYR A 413 9.15 -27.91 -2.15
C TYR A 413 9.35 -28.94 -3.25
N TRP A 414 10.51 -29.56 -3.25
CA TRP A 414 10.94 -30.54 -4.22
C TRP A 414 11.17 -31.91 -3.54
N VAL A 415 10.96 -32.96 -4.29
CA VAL A 415 11.19 -34.32 -3.83
C VAL A 415 11.98 -35.13 -4.88
N ARG A 416 12.76 -36.04 -4.36
CA ARG A 416 13.40 -37.11 -5.14
C ARG A 416 12.97 -38.42 -4.53
N THR A 417 12.21 -39.24 -5.25
CA THR A 417 11.63 -40.47 -4.69
C THR A 417 12.63 -41.64 -4.62
N ASN A 418 13.56 -41.71 -5.58
CA ASN A 418 14.55 -42.78 -5.64
C ASN A 418 15.95 -42.21 -6.03
N PRO A 419 17.04 -42.83 -5.53
CA PRO A 419 18.38 -42.50 -5.98
C PRO A 419 18.51 -42.67 -7.50
N GLY A 420 19.07 -41.65 -8.18
CA GLY A 420 19.24 -41.64 -9.65
C GLY A 420 18.09 -41.03 -10.42
N THR A 421 16.95 -40.72 -9.80
CA THR A 421 15.89 -39.91 -10.40
C THR A 421 16.20 -38.41 -10.26
N ARG A 422 15.65 -37.58 -11.15
CA ARG A 422 15.75 -36.12 -11.00
C ARG A 422 14.82 -35.67 -9.88
N ALA A 423 15.30 -34.75 -9.04
CA ALA A 423 14.42 -34.03 -8.13
C ALA A 423 13.44 -33.15 -8.94
N GLY A 424 12.23 -33.04 -8.46
CA GLY A 424 11.18 -32.21 -9.06
C GLY A 424 10.21 -31.68 -8.01
N PRO A 425 9.32 -30.76 -8.39
CA PRO A 425 8.26 -30.26 -7.49
C PRO A 425 7.48 -31.42 -6.86
N ILE A 426 7.04 -31.23 -5.62
CA ILE A 426 6.31 -32.26 -4.84
C ILE A 426 5.08 -32.80 -5.59
N LEU A 427 4.45 -31.99 -6.44
CA LEU A 427 3.35 -32.37 -7.35
C LEU A 427 3.75 -33.40 -8.41
N SER A 428 5.01 -33.47 -8.78
CA SER A 428 5.51 -34.35 -9.84
C SER A 428 5.78 -35.79 -9.37
N VAL A 429 5.48 -36.08 -8.10
CA VAL A 429 5.63 -37.44 -7.55
C VAL A 429 4.68 -38.39 -8.27
N ALA A 430 5.25 -39.43 -8.88
CA ALA A 430 4.55 -40.33 -9.80
C ALA A 430 3.49 -41.24 -9.13
N SER A 431 3.55 -41.44 -7.80
CA SER A 431 2.66 -42.33 -7.02
C SER A 431 1.87 -41.55 -6.00
N GLY A 432 0.52 -41.62 -6.07
CA GLY A 432 -0.36 -41.00 -5.07
C GLY A 432 -0.09 -41.45 -3.64
N GLY A 433 0.28 -42.74 -3.44
CA GLY A 433 0.65 -43.25 -2.12
C GLY A 433 2.01 -42.72 -1.61
N GLU A 434 2.96 -42.42 -2.48
CA GLU A 434 4.22 -41.77 -2.08
C GLU A 434 3.98 -40.30 -1.73
N LEU A 435 3.20 -39.60 -2.54
CA LEU A 435 2.82 -38.21 -2.29
C LEU A 435 2.13 -38.06 -0.92
N SER A 436 1.12 -38.90 -0.63
CA SER A 436 0.41 -38.87 0.65
C SER A 436 1.34 -39.09 1.85
N ARG A 437 2.35 -39.96 1.71
CA ARG A 437 3.35 -40.19 2.78
C ARG A 437 4.31 -39.03 2.94
N PHE A 438 4.74 -38.36 1.84
CA PHE A 438 5.53 -37.14 1.92
C PHE A 438 4.73 -36.01 2.59
N LEU A 439 3.49 -35.79 2.15
CA LEU A 439 2.61 -34.81 2.76
C LEU A 439 2.39 -35.07 4.23
N LEU A 440 2.26 -36.34 4.63
CA LEU A 440 2.17 -36.72 6.03
C LEU A 440 3.44 -36.35 6.81
N ALA A 441 4.64 -36.69 6.29
CA ALA A 441 5.89 -36.32 6.95
C ALA A 441 5.98 -34.82 7.15
N LEU A 442 5.65 -34.05 6.09
CA LEU A 442 5.64 -32.60 6.12
C LEU A 442 4.62 -32.04 7.12
N LYS A 443 3.40 -32.58 7.13
CA LYS A 443 2.34 -32.22 8.09
C LYS A 443 2.80 -32.45 9.55
N VAL A 444 3.39 -33.61 9.85
CA VAL A 444 3.89 -33.90 11.18
C VAL A 444 4.98 -32.94 11.64
N VAL A 445 5.92 -32.62 10.74
CA VAL A 445 7.03 -31.69 11.04
C VAL A 445 6.53 -30.24 11.21
N LEU A 446 5.60 -29.81 10.37
CA LEU A 446 5.05 -28.45 10.45
C LEU A 446 4.09 -28.30 11.63
N ALA A 447 3.30 -29.34 11.95
CA ALA A 447 2.37 -29.33 13.06
C ALA A 447 3.05 -29.18 14.43
N ASP A 448 4.28 -29.69 14.61
CA ASP A 448 5.07 -29.51 15.84
C ASP A 448 5.43 -28.03 16.11
N ARG A 449 5.28 -27.17 15.09
CA ARG A 449 5.52 -25.71 15.14
C ARG A 449 4.30 -24.89 14.76
N GLY A 450 3.14 -25.54 14.53
CA GLY A 450 1.89 -24.88 14.13
C GLY A 450 1.32 -23.98 15.22
N SER A 451 0.62 -22.94 14.80
CA SER A 451 -0.01 -21.97 15.69
C SER A 451 -1.35 -22.41 16.28
N ALA A 452 -1.99 -23.43 15.69
CA ALA A 452 -3.31 -23.87 16.11
C ALA A 452 -3.24 -24.82 17.33
N PRO A 453 -4.04 -24.59 18.40
CA PRO A 453 -4.05 -25.43 19.60
C PRO A 453 -4.73 -26.79 19.39
N THR A 454 -5.39 -27.00 18.24
CA THR A 454 -6.08 -28.25 17.90
C THR A 454 -5.77 -28.63 16.45
N LEU A 455 -5.29 -29.88 16.27
CA LEU A 455 -5.03 -30.46 14.94
C LEU A 455 -5.97 -31.63 14.70
N ILE A 456 -6.49 -31.71 13.47
CA ILE A 456 -7.38 -32.80 13.04
C ILE A 456 -6.79 -33.45 11.81
N PHE A 457 -6.61 -34.75 11.86
CA PHE A 457 -6.14 -35.57 10.74
C PHE A 457 -7.27 -36.45 10.25
N ASP A 458 -7.68 -36.28 9.00
CA ASP A 458 -8.69 -37.13 8.37
C ASP A 458 -8.04 -38.13 7.42
N GLU A 459 -8.40 -39.41 7.55
CA GLU A 459 -7.95 -40.52 6.71
C GLU A 459 -6.42 -40.57 6.49
N ILE A 460 -5.64 -40.23 7.53
CA ILE A 460 -4.18 -40.18 7.51
C ILE A 460 -3.52 -41.54 7.18
N ASP A 461 -4.24 -42.62 7.36
CA ASP A 461 -3.84 -44.01 7.18
C ASP A 461 -4.32 -44.63 5.86
N THR A 462 -4.92 -43.84 4.96
CA THR A 462 -5.38 -44.31 3.65
C THR A 462 -4.21 -44.79 2.79
N GLY A 463 -4.25 -46.04 2.34
CA GLY A 463 -3.24 -46.64 1.45
C GLY A 463 -1.95 -47.05 2.14
N VAL A 464 -1.90 -47.08 3.48
CA VAL A 464 -0.69 -47.49 4.24
C VAL A 464 -0.86 -48.86 4.94
N GLY A 465 0.22 -49.61 4.98
CA GLY A 465 0.24 -50.93 5.69
C GLY A 465 0.49 -50.79 7.20
N GLY A 466 0.20 -51.83 7.95
CA GLY A 466 0.20 -51.84 9.43
C GLY A 466 1.47 -51.28 10.10
N ALA A 467 2.68 -51.52 9.55
CA ALA A 467 3.91 -50.96 10.11
C ALA A 467 3.99 -49.43 9.97
N VAL A 468 3.52 -48.90 8.85
CA VAL A 468 3.46 -47.45 8.64
C VAL A 468 2.37 -46.83 9.51
N ALA A 469 1.19 -47.48 9.62
CA ALA A 469 0.12 -47.03 10.50
C ALA A 469 0.58 -47.00 11.98
N ALA A 470 1.38 -47.94 12.42
CA ALA A 470 1.97 -47.93 13.77
C ALA A 470 2.93 -46.73 13.96
N ALA A 471 3.76 -46.42 12.95
CA ALA A 471 4.62 -45.26 12.98
C ALA A 471 3.83 -43.95 13.03
N ILE A 472 2.75 -43.82 12.23
CA ILE A 472 1.82 -42.70 12.26
C ILE A 472 1.24 -42.52 13.67
N GLY A 473 0.67 -43.60 14.25
CA GLY A 473 0.09 -43.55 15.58
C GLY A 473 1.09 -43.06 16.64
N GLN A 474 2.35 -43.50 16.56
CA GLN A 474 3.40 -43.03 17.47
C GLN A 474 3.73 -41.55 17.31
N ARG A 475 3.71 -41.02 16.08
CA ARG A 475 3.94 -39.59 15.82
C ARG A 475 2.78 -38.74 16.32
N LEU A 476 1.54 -39.16 16.08
CA LEU A 476 0.36 -38.45 16.59
C LEU A 476 0.35 -38.42 18.11
N LEU A 477 0.73 -39.54 18.75
CA LEU A 477 0.88 -39.60 20.19
C LEU A 477 1.96 -38.63 20.71
N ARG A 478 3.08 -38.49 19.99
CA ARG A 478 4.13 -37.55 20.35
C ARG A 478 3.65 -36.10 20.24
N LEU A 479 2.98 -35.75 19.13
CA LEU A 479 2.38 -34.42 18.91
C LEU A 479 1.36 -34.07 19.99
N SER A 480 0.55 -35.05 20.40
CA SER A 480 -0.53 -34.84 21.36
C SER A 480 -0.06 -34.52 22.79
N LYS A 481 1.25 -34.54 23.06
CA LYS A 481 1.82 -34.08 24.35
C LYS A 481 1.76 -32.56 24.51
N ASN A 482 1.82 -31.86 23.41
CA ASN A 482 1.92 -30.40 23.40
C ASN A 482 0.63 -29.72 22.88
N ILE A 483 -0.11 -30.41 22.01
CA ILE A 483 -1.30 -29.90 21.34
C ILE A 483 -2.40 -30.93 21.32
N GLN A 484 -3.66 -30.52 21.23
CA GLN A 484 -4.78 -31.46 21.09
C GLN A 484 -4.81 -32.02 19.68
N VAL A 485 -4.85 -33.35 19.54
CA VAL A 485 -4.83 -34.03 18.24
C VAL A 485 -6.07 -34.93 18.10
N PHE A 486 -6.76 -34.78 16.97
CA PHE A 486 -7.82 -35.69 16.54
C PHE A 486 -7.35 -36.49 15.33
N ALA A 487 -7.66 -37.78 15.28
CA ALA A 487 -7.42 -38.60 14.11
C ALA A 487 -8.67 -39.41 13.76
N VAL A 488 -9.18 -39.21 12.54
CA VAL A 488 -10.17 -40.09 11.94
C VAL A 488 -9.42 -41.22 11.25
N THR A 489 -9.59 -42.44 11.69
CA THR A 489 -8.77 -43.58 11.24
C THR A 489 -9.59 -44.87 11.11
N HIS A 490 -9.15 -45.73 10.21
CA HIS A 490 -9.60 -47.10 10.09
C HIS A 490 -8.48 -48.12 10.47
N ALA A 491 -7.26 -47.60 10.81
CA ALA A 491 -6.13 -48.42 11.21
C ALA A 491 -6.14 -48.72 12.73
N PRO A 492 -6.22 -49.96 13.13
CA PRO A 492 -6.18 -50.35 14.55
C PRO A 492 -4.88 -49.96 15.26
N GLN A 493 -3.77 -49.85 14.51
CA GLN A 493 -2.46 -49.42 15.03
C GLN A 493 -2.45 -47.97 15.46
N VAL A 494 -3.19 -47.08 14.73
CA VAL A 494 -3.37 -45.69 15.11
C VAL A 494 -4.34 -45.58 16.28
N ALA A 495 -5.50 -46.27 16.19
CA ALA A 495 -6.54 -46.27 17.22
C ALA A 495 -6.02 -46.77 18.59
N SER A 496 -5.09 -47.73 18.60
CA SER A 496 -4.51 -48.25 19.84
C SER A 496 -3.72 -47.21 20.62
N LYS A 497 -3.12 -46.19 19.96
CA LYS A 497 -2.27 -45.16 20.59
C LYS A 497 -3.03 -44.00 21.20
N ALA A 498 -4.35 -43.90 21.00
CA ALA A 498 -5.15 -42.78 21.47
C ALA A 498 -5.31 -42.72 23.00
N HIS A 499 -5.42 -41.55 23.57
CA HIS A 499 -5.85 -41.32 24.95
C HIS A 499 -7.36 -41.47 25.07
N ASN A 500 -8.11 -40.94 24.09
CA ASN A 500 -9.56 -41.04 24.03
C ASN A 500 -9.98 -41.70 22.72
N HIS A 501 -10.98 -42.58 22.80
CA HIS A 501 -11.51 -43.28 21.65
C HIS A 501 -13.01 -43.05 21.55
N PHE A 502 -13.45 -42.51 20.41
CA PHE A 502 -14.84 -42.26 20.09
C PHE A 502 -15.29 -43.20 18.98
N LEU A 503 -16.32 -43.97 19.25
CA LEU A 503 -16.94 -44.87 18.26
C LEU A 503 -18.15 -44.19 17.64
N ILE A 504 -18.13 -44.06 16.32
CA ILE A 504 -19.22 -43.50 15.51
C ILE A 504 -20.04 -44.67 14.95
N SER A 505 -21.31 -44.73 15.29
CA SER A 505 -22.25 -45.79 14.86
C SER A 505 -23.53 -45.18 14.29
N LYS A 506 -24.18 -45.95 13.41
CA LYS A 506 -25.55 -45.69 12.98
C LYS A 506 -26.50 -46.49 13.83
N VAL A 507 -27.46 -45.84 14.44
CA VAL A 507 -28.52 -46.48 15.22
C VAL A 507 -29.84 -46.20 14.51
N GLU A 508 -30.66 -47.25 14.34
CA GLU A 508 -31.99 -47.13 13.79
C GLU A 508 -32.93 -46.46 14.80
N SER A 509 -33.55 -45.37 14.47
CA SER A 509 -34.50 -44.66 15.35
C SER A 509 -35.82 -45.44 15.36
N GLY A 510 -36.21 -45.93 16.49
CA GLY A 510 -37.22 -46.99 16.69
C GLY A 510 -38.61 -46.76 16.13
N ASP A 511 -39.04 -45.54 15.69
CA ASP A 511 -40.40 -45.27 15.21
C ASP A 511 -40.50 -44.84 13.72
N THR A 512 -39.39 -44.48 13.08
CA THR A 512 -39.41 -43.85 11.76
C THR A 512 -38.61 -44.57 10.68
N GLY A 513 -37.86 -45.65 11.03
CA GLY A 513 -36.96 -46.32 10.09
C GLY A 513 -35.79 -45.45 9.61
N CYS A 514 -35.56 -44.30 10.25
CA CYS A 514 -34.48 -43.38 9.92
C CYS A 514 -33.21 -43.72 10.72
N PHE A 515 -32.06 -43.74 10.05
CA PHE A 515 -30.78 -43.86 10.72
C PHE A 515 -30.35 -42.54 11.36
N VAL A 516 -29.87 -42.64 12.62
CA VAL A 516 -29.27 -41.51 13.37
C VAL A 516 -27.83 -41.86 13.70
N THR A 517 -26.93 -40.93 13.45
CA THR A 517 -25.53 -41.07 13.84
C THR A 517 -25.37 -40.77 15.33
N SER A 518 -24.78 -41.72 16.07
CA SER A 518 -24.35 -41.56 17.47
C SER A 518 -22.84 -41.61 17.58
N VAL A 519 -22.30 -40.84 18.53
CA VAL A 519 -20.86 -40.83 18.86
C VAL A 519 -20.72 -41.08 20.34
N ASN A 520 -20.09 -42.18 20.68
CA ASN A 520 -19.90 -42.62 22.08
C ASN A 520 -18.43 -42.69 22.41
N LYS A 521 -18.02 -42.13 23.55
CA LYS A 521 -16.70 -42.36 24.10
C LYS A 521 -16.69 -43.80 24.65
N ILE A 522 -15.77 -44.64 24.17
CA ILE A 522 -15.63 -46.03 24.58
C ILE A 522 -14.52 -46.17 25.60
N GLU A 523 -14.75 -47.01 26.61
CA GLU A 523 -13.80 -47.31 27.68
C GLU A 523 -12.93 -48.52 27.37
N THR A 524 -11.98 -48.86 28.25
CA THR A 524 -10.90 -49.81 28.02
C THR A 524 -11.36 -51.15 27.46
N HIS A 525 -12.48 -51.72 27.96
CA HIS A 525 -12.97 -53.01 27.51
C HIS A 525 -13.60 -52.93 26.11
N GLU A 526 -14.46 -51.94 25.89
CA GLU A 526 -15.13 -51.69 24.61
C GLU A 526 -14.11 -51.32 23.53
N ARG A 527 -13.04 -50.60 23.92
CA ARG A 527 -11.94 -50.23 23.04
C ARG A 527 -11.17 -51.44 22.55
N ALA A 528 -10.93 -52.45 23.42
CA ALA A 528 -10.28 -53.68 22.99
C ALA A 528 -11.13 -54.44 21.96
N GLU A 529 -12.44 -54.47 22.15
CA GLU A 529 -13.37 -55.13 21.23
C GLU A 529 -13.45 -54.40 19.89
N GLU A 530 -13.50 -53.04 19.90
CA GLU A 530 -13.51 -52.26 18.67
C GLU A 530 -12.19 -52.41 17.88
N ILE A 531 -11.03 -52.39 18.55
CA ILE A 531 -9.74 -52.65 17.89
C ILE A 531 -9.69 -54.07 17.33
N ALA A 532 -10.26 -55.07 18.04
CA ALA A 532 -10.38 -56.42 17.52
C ALA A 532 -11.28 -56.50 16.29
N ARG A 533 -12.41 -55.79 16.30
CA ARG A 533 -13.29 -55.64 15.13
C ARG A 533 -12.57 -54.97 13.94
N MET A 534 -11.77 -53.95 14.18
CA MET A 534 -10.96 -53.28 13.14
C MET A 534 -9.89 -54.22 12.54
N LEU A 535 -9.41 -55.22 13.31
CA LEU A 535 -8.42 -56.23 12.86
C LEU A 535 -9.06 -57.35 12.05
N ALA A 536 -10.23 -57.85 12.50
CA ALA A 536 -10.86 -59.09 11.99
C ALA A 536 -12.06 -58.85 11.06
N GLY A 537 -12.65 -57.64 11.05
CA GLY A 537 -13.91 -57.36 10.41
C GLY A 537 -15.11 -57.69 11.30
N GLU A 538 -16.27 -58.05 10.71
CA GLU A 538 -17.52 -58.28 11.45
C GLU A 538 -17.47 -59.44 12.46
N GLN A 539 -16.66 -60.47 12.20
CA GLN A 539 -16.53 -61.62 13.10
C GLN A 539 -15.27 -61.51 13.95
N VAL A 540 -15.43 -61.09 15.21
CA VAL A 540 -14.32 -60.95 16.14
C VAL A 540 -13.92 -62.28 16.69
N THR A 541 -12.71 -62.80 16.39
CA THR A 541 -12.15 -64.04 16.87
C THR A 541 -11.32 -63.83 18.16
N GLU A 542 -11.04 -64.92 18.90
CA GLU A 542 -10.20 -64.83 20.09
C GLU A 542 -8.76 -64.36 19.76
N GLU A 543 -8.24 -64.79 18.61
CA GLU A 543 -6.93 -64.34 18.12
C GLU A 543 -6.91 -62.85 17.87
N ALA A 544 -8.00 -62.28 17.33
CA ALA A 544 -8.13 -60.84 17.10
C ALA A 544 -8.19 -60.07 18.43
N ARG A 545 -8.90 -60.61 19.45
CA ARG A 545 -8.89 -60.00 20.80
C ARG A 545 -7.51 -60.01 21.43
N ALA A 546 -6.78 -61.14 21.32
CA ALA A 546 -5.42 -61.24 21.81
C ALA A 546 -4.46 -60.27 21.10
N ALA A 547 -4.61 -60.08 19.77
CA ALA A 547 -3.85 -59.11 19.00
C ALA A 547 -4.18 -57.64 19.39
N ALA A 548 -5.46 -57.35 19.62
CA ALA A 548 -5.91 -56.01 20.08
C ALA A 548 -5.33 -55.67 21.46
N GLN A 549 -5.35 -56.62 22.39
CA GLN A 549 -4.75 -56.46 23.72
C GLN A 549 -3.23 -56.22 23.65
N LYS A 550 -2.51 -56.90 22.74
CA LYS A 550 -1.08 -56.64 22.50
C LYS A 550 -0.83 -55.23 21.96
N LEU A 551 -1.66 -54.74 21.02
CA LEU A 551 -1.54 -53.40 20.49
C LEU A 551 -1.77 -52.33 21.58
N LEU A 552 -2.75 -52.53 22.44
CA LEU A 552 -3.04 -51.65 23.58
C LEU A 552 -1.94 -51.67 24.65
N ALA A 553 -1.32 -52.81 24.91
CA ALA A 553 -0.23 -52.94 25.89
C ALA A 553 1.09 -52.27 25.43
N GLN A 554 1.25 -51.95 24.15
CA GLN A 554 2.41 -51.25 23.60
C GLN A 554 2.26 -49.72 23.65
N THR A 555 1.20 -49.21 24.24
CA THR A 555 0.94 -47.77 24.39
C THR A 555 1.46 -47.32 25.73
#